data_d967a02a73ee5546ae29cbf75eda6a23
#
_entry.id   d967a02a73ee5546ae29cbf75eda6a23
#
_cell.length_a   1.000
_cell.length_b   1.000
_cell.length_c   1.000
_cell.angle_alpha   90.00
_cell.angle_beta   90.00
_cell.angle_gamma   90.00
#
_symmetry.space_group_name_H-M   'P 1'
#
loop_
_entity.id
_entity.type
_entity.pdbx_description
1 polymer ?
#
loop_
_entity_poly.entity_id
_entity_poly.type
_entity_poly.pdbx_seq_one_letter_code
_entity_poly.pdbx_strand_id
1 'polypeptide(L)'
;IGSIYLKPLMATPPEEMEEVLAQNFWSAFHVLRQGVRALMPQGGSIVLTASAVALHGLPNHEAIAAAKGAVIGLARSAAATYARRGLRINVIAPGLTQTPLTASLFSRPTVVELSRRYHALGRLGKPEDVAQAIAFLLDPASSWITGQVLAVDGGLSSLTVLESAA
;
A
#
# COMPACT_ATOMS: atom_id res chain seq x y z
N ILE A 1 1.91 8.06 -7.20
CA ILE A 1 1.33 7.62 -8.48
C ILE A 1 0.56 6.34 -8.21
N GLY A 2 -0.62 6.22 -8.77
CA GLY A 2 -1.50 5.07 -8.66
C GLY A 2 -2.91 5.42 -9.12
N SER A 3 -3.77 4.42 -9.19
CA SER A 3 -5.19 4.58 -9.48
C SER A 3 -6.03 3.78 -8.49
N ILE A 4 -7.31 4.09 -8.45
CA ILE A 4 -8.33 3.30 -7.76
C ILE A 4 -9.11 2.57 -8.84
N TYR A 5 -9.29 1.28 -8.64
CA TYR A 5 -10.08 0.44 -9.53
C TYR A 5 -10.92 -0.52 -8.70
N LEU A 6 -12.22 -0.37 -8.76
CA LEU A 6 -13.19 -1.10 -7.95
C LEU A 6 -14.26 -1.72 -8.85
N LYS A 7 -13.99 -2.91 -9.36
CA LYS A 7 -14.93 -3.73 -10.14
C LYS A 7 -14.76 -5.20 -9.76
N PRO A 8 -15.83 -5.98 -9.80
CA PRO A 8 -15.73 -7.44 -9.63
C PRO A 8 -14.92 -8.04 -10.78
N LEU A 9 -14.21 -9.15 -10.49
CA LEU A 9 -13.34 -9.83 -11.45
C LEU A 9 -14.03 -10.11 -12.79
N MET A 10 -15.28 -10.60 -12.77
CA MET A 10 -16.05 -10.89 -13.99
C MET A 10 -16.35 -9.65 -14.86
N ALA A 11 -16.32 -8.46 -14.28
CA ALA A 11 -16.55 -7.19 -14.99
C ALA A 11 -15.24 -6.45 -15.31
N THR A 12 -14.08 -7.07 -15.06
CA THR A 12 -12.75 -6.52 -15.32
C THR A 12 -12.21 -7.08 -16.64
N PRO A 13 -12.25 -6.33 -17.77
CA PRO A 13 -11.62 -6.75 -19.00
C PRO A 13 -10.09 -6.82 -18.85
N PRO A 14 -9.41 -7.67 -19.63
CA PRO A 14 -7.95 -7.77 -19.59
C PRO A 14 -7.23 -6.43 -19.78
N GLU A 15 -7.74 -5.58 -20.66
CA GLU A 15 -7.17 -4.27 -20.99
C GLU A 15 -7.19 -3.33 -19.76
N GLU A 16 -8.30 -3.31 -19.00
CA GLU A 16 -8.38 -2.53 -17.76
C GLU A 16 -7.44 -3.10 -16.67
N MET A 17 -7.28 -4.43 -16.62
CA MET A 17 -6.29 -5.06 -15.73
C MET A 17 -4.86 -4.63 -16.07
N GLU A 18 -4.51 -4.58 -17.37
CA GLU A 18 -3.20 -4.10 -17.83
C GLU A 18 -2.97 -2.63 -17.43
N GLU A 19 -3.98 -1.77 -17.57
CA GLU A 19 -3.92 -0.37 -17.12
C GLU A 19 -3.69 -0.27 -15.60
N VAL A 20 -4.39 -1.08 -14.81
CA VAL A 20 -4.20 -1.12 -13.34
C VAL A 20 -2.77 -1.54 -13.00
N LEU A 21 -2.24 -2.56 -13.67
CA LEU A 21 -0.85 -3.00 -13.51
C LEU A 21 0.14 -1.90 -13.94
N ALA A 22 -0.10 -1.25 -15.07
CA ALA A 22 0.76 -0.18 -15.57
C ALA A 22 0.88 0.96 -14.54
N GLN A 23 -0.24 1.41 -13.99
CA GLN A 23 -0.27 2.53 -13.06
C GLN A 23 0.19 2.17 -11.64
N ASN A 24 -0.09 0.97 -11.16
CA ASN A 24 0.13 0.62 -9.75
C ASN A 24 1.36 -0.27 -9.51
N PHE A 25 1.74 -1.10 -10.47
CA PHE A 25 2.91 -1.99 -10.35
C PHE A 25 4.10 -1.48 -11.15
N TRP A 26 3.95 -1.24 -12.45
CA TRP A 26 5.08 -0.83 -13.28
C TRP A 26 5.67 0.51 -12.84
N SER A 27 4.85 1.46 -12.39
CA SER A 27 5.34 2.71 -11.79
C SER A 27 6.24 2.45 -10.58
N ALA A 28 5.83 1.56 -9.67
CA ALA A 28 6.63 1.18 -8.51
C ALA A 28 7.93 0.46 -8.90
N PHE A 29 7.87 -0.45 -9.89
CA PHE A 29 9.04 -1.14 -10.43
C PHE A 29 10.08 -0.16 -10.97
N HIS A 30 9.66 0.81 -11.79
CA HIS A 30 10.58 1.79 -12.37
C HIS A 30 11.22 2.67 -11.30
N VAL A 31 10.44 3.14 -10.33
CA VAL A 31 10.96 3.93 -9.20
C VAL A 31 11.94 3.11 -8.37
N LEU A 32 11.59 1.87 -8.02
CA LEU A 32 12.49 0.99 -7.26
C LEU A 32 13.79 0.75 -8.01
N ARG A 33 13.71 0.40 -9.31
CA ARG A 33 14.89 0.16 -10.14
C ARG A 33 15.85 1.35 -10.19
N GLN A 34 15.32 2.56 -10.33
CA GLN A 34 16.13 3.77 -10.33
C GLN A 34 16.65 4.12 -8.93
N GLY A 35 15.82 3.97 -7.90
CA GLY A 35 16.22 4.17 -6.50
C GLY A 35 17.37 3.25 -6.08
N VAL A 36 17.30 1.96 -6.43
CA VAL A 36 18.40 1.01 -6.19
C VAL A 36 19.68 1.47 -6.89
N ARG A 37 19.62 1.87 -8.17
CA ARG A 37 20.79 2.34 -8.90
C ARG A 37 21.42 3.57 -8.25
N ALA A 38 20.61 4.53 -7.82
CA ALA A 38 21.07 5.78 -7.22
C ALA A 38 21.69 5.57 -5.83
N LEU A 39 21.12 4.66 -5.04
CA LEU A 39 21.56 4.43 -3.66
C LEU A 39 22.63 3.34 -3.51
N MET A 40 22.84 2.51 -4.54
CA MET A 40 23.78 1.39 -4.50
C MET A 40 25.19 1.76 -4.01
N PRO A 41 25.77 2.93 -4.37
CA PRO A 41 27.13 3.27 -3.94
C PRO A 41 27.28 3.56 -2.45
N GLN A 42 26.22 4.05 -1.81
CA GLN A 42 26.29 4.58 -0.42
C GLN A 42 25.32 3.89 0.55
N GLY A 43 24.46 2.99 0.06
CA GLY A 43 23.35 2.46 0.85
C GLY A 43 22.20 3.44 0.98
N GLY A 44 21.17 3.08 1.74
CA GLY A 44 20.03 3.94 1.98
C GLY A 44 18.73 3.19 2.25
N SER A 45 17.62 3.91 2.22
CA SER A 45 16.29 3.36 2.47
C SER A 45 15.31 3.72 1.37
N ILE A 46 14.51 2.74 0.95
CA ILE A 46 13.42 2.91 -0.03
C ILE A 46 12.13 2.40 0.61
N VAL A 47 11.07 3.19 0.50
CA VAL A 47 9.73 2.79 0.94
C VAL A 47 8.80 2.83 -0.25
N LEU A 48 8.17 1.69 -0.54
CA LEU A 48 7.12 1.58 -1.55
C LEU A 48 5.74 1.61 -0.91
N THR A 49 4.73 2.00 -1.69
CA THR A 49 3.34 2.05 -1.23
C THR A 49 2.52 0.95 -1.89
N ALA A 50 2.07 0.00 -1.08
CA ALA A 50 1.08 -1.00 -1.46
C ALA A 50 -0.35 -0.53 -1.10
N SER A 51 -1.13 -1.39 -0.46
CA SER A 51 -2.47 -1.10 0.07
C SER A 51 -2.85 -2.20 1.07
N ALA A 52 -3.69 -1.88 2.04
CA ALA A 52 -4.29 -2.85 2.95
C ALA A 52 -5.05 -3.97 2.21
N VAL A 53 -5.62 -3.68 1.02
CA VAL A 53 -6.32 -4.69 0.19
C VAL A 53 -5.39 -5.76 -0.40
N ALA A 54 -4.08 -5.53 -0.38
CA ALA A 54 -3.10 -6.56 -0.74
C ALA A 54 -2.79 -7.51 0.43
N LEU A 55 -3.23 -7.17 1.65
CA LEU A 55 -3.05 -7.95 2.87
C LEU A 55 -4.35 -8.62 3.31
N HIS A 56 -5.48 -8.03 2.96
CA HIS A 56 -6.81 -8.46 3.35
C HIS A 56 -7.78 -8.37 2.17
N GLY A 57 -8.51 -9.45 1.90
CA GLY A 57 -9.45 -9.51 0.77
C GLY A 57 -10.68 -8.63 1.02
N LEU A 58 -10.93 -7.70 0.12
CA LEU A 58 -12.17 -6.94 0.06
C LEU A 58 -12.87 -7.17 -1.29
N PRO A 59 -14.22 -7.27 -1.31
CA PRO A 59 -14.96 -7.46 -2.55
C PRO A 59 -14.67 -6.34 -3.56
N ASN A 60 -14.62 -6.70 -4.85
CA ASN A 60 -14.41 -5.78 -5.98
C ASN A 60 -13.04 -5.07 -5.99
N HIS A 61 -12.05 -5.60 -5.28
CA HIS A 61 -10.70 -5.05 -5.23
C HIS A 61 -9.67 -5.97 -5.92
N GLU A 62 -10.08 -6.98 -6.66
CA GLU A 62 -9.20 -8.05 -7.15
C GLU A 62 -8.05 -7.51 -7.99
N ALA A 63 -8.30 -6.60 -8.92
CA ALA A 63 -7.27 -6.05 -9.78
C ALA A 63 -6.25 -5.19 -9.00
N ILE A 64 -6.73 -4.29 -8.15
CA ILE A 64 -5.84 -3.44 -7.35
C ILE A 64 -5.09 -4.26 -6.28
N ALA A 65 -5.73 -5.27 -5.69
CA ALA A 65 -5.10 -6.18 -4.74
C ALA A 65 -3.96 -6.98 -5.40
N ALA A 66 -4.17 -7.48 -6.62
CA ALA A 66 -3.13 -8.17 -7.39
C ALA A 66 -1.95 -7.25 -7.70
N ALA A 67 -2.21 -6.04 -8.21
CA ALA A 67 -1.16 -5.07 -8.53
C ALA A 67 -0.35 -4.66 -7.30
N LYS A 68 -1.00 -4.40 -6.17
CA LYS A 68 -0.35 -4.02 -4.91
C LYS A 68 0.32 -5.21 -4.20
N GLY A 69 -0.21 -6.42 -4.36
CA GLY A 69 0.46 -7.65 -3.96
C GLY A 69 1.78 -7.87 -4.71
N ALA A 70 1.79 -7.60 -6.01
CA ALA A 70 3.01 -7.64 -6.82
C ALA A 70 4.08 -6.65 -6.33
N VAL A 71 3.70 -5.45 -5.88
CA VAL A 71 4.63 -4.48 -5.25
C VAL A 71 5.26 -5.05 -3.98
N ILE A 72 4.50 -5.76 -3.15
CA ILE A 72 5.01 -6.42 -1.93
C ILE A 72 6.04 -7.49 -2.29
N GLY A 73 5.72 -8.37 -3.26
CA GLY A 73 6.64 -9.40 -3.72
C GLY A 73 7.94 -8.83 -4.29
N LEU A 74 7.82 -7.80 -5.13
CA LEU A 74 8.95 -7.08 -5.71
C LEU A 74 9.85 -6.48 -4.62
N ALA A 75 9.27 -5.78 -3.64
CA ALA A 75 10.02 -5.14 -2.56
C ALA A 75 10.78 -6.16 -1.70
N ARG A 76 10.14 -7.27 -1.33
CA ARG A 76 10.77 -8.33 -0.52
C ARG A 76 11.95 -8.97 -1.23
N SER A 77 11.79 -9.30 -2.51
CA SER A 77 12.88 -9.88 -3.32
C SER A 77 14.02 -8.89 -3.50
N ALA A 78 13.73 -7.63 -3.77
CA ALA A 78 14.74 -6.59 -3.87
C ALA A 78 15.46 -6.35 -2.54
N ALA A 79 14.73 -6.33 -1.41
CA ALA A 79 15.34 -6.22 -0.08
C ALA A 79 16.36 -7.35 0.15
N ALA A 80 16.01 -8.60 -0.15
CA ALA A 80 16.93 -9.74 -0.02
C ALA A 80 18.18 -9.60 -0.91
N THR A 81 18.00 -9.13 -2.15
CA THR A 81 19.09 -8.96 -3.11
C THR A 81 20.09 -7.88 -2.67
N TYR A 82 19.60 -6.76 -2.14
CA TYR A 82 20.41 -5.56 -1.93
C TYR A 82 20.75 -5.27 -0.46
N ALA A 83 20.26 -6.07 0.50
CA ALA A 83 20.52 -5.85 1.94
C ALA A 83 22.01 -5.76 2.27
N ARG A 84 22.83 -6.66 1.74
CA ARG A 84 24.28 -6.67 1.96
C ARG A 84 25.03 -5.49 1.32
N ARG A 85 24.34 -4.69 0.52
CA ARG A 85 24.83 -3.43 -0.04
C ARG A 85 24.36 -2.22 0.79
N GLY A 86 23.83 -2.45 1.97
CA GLY A 86 23.34 -1.39 2.86
C GLY A 86 22.02 -0.77 2.42
N LEU A 87 21.26 -1.40 1.52
CA LEU A 87 19.94 -0.93 1.09
C LEU A 87 18.85 -1.58 1.93
N ARG A 88 18.01 -0.76 2.54
CA ARG A 88 16.76 -1.19 3.19
C ARG A 88 15.59 -0.88 2.25
N ILE A 89 14.72 -1.86 2.06
CA ILE A 89 13.54 -1.70 1.20
C ILE A 89 12.35 -2.22 1.98
N ASN A 90 11.37 -1.34 2.24
CA ASN A 90 10.17 -1.66 2.98
C ASN A 90 8.93 -1.20 2.21
N VAL A 91 7.78 -1.62 2.65
CA VAL A 91 6.49 -1.29 2.07
C VAL A 91 5.57 -0.76 3.15
N ILE A 92 4.81 0.28 2.86
CA ILE A 92 3.63 0.64 3.63
C ILE A 92 2.37 0.15 2.92
N ALA A 93 1.38 -0.26 3.68
CA ALA A 93 0.09 -0.70 3.19
C ALA A 93 -1.04 0.15 3.83
N PRO A 94 -1.39 1.30 3.24
CA PRO A 94 -2.43 2.17 3.77
C PRO A 94 -3.82 1.57 3.65
N GLY A 95 -4.68 1.85 4.62
CA GLY A 95 -6.13 1.76 4.48
C GLY A 95 -6.70 2.93 3.67
N LEU A 96 -8.03 3.11 3.69
CA LEU A 96 -8.64 4.24 3.00
C LEU A 96 -8.22 5.56 3.66
N THR A 97 -7.44 6.33 2.92
CA THR A 97 -6.83 7.59 3.35
C THR A 97 -7.38 8.74 2.51
N GLN A 98 -7.70 9.86 3.15
CA GLN A 98 -8.26 11.05 2.50
C GLN A 98 -7.19 11.80 1.71
N THR A 99 -7.23 11.64 0.39
CA THR A 99 -6.28 12.26 -0.56
C THR A 99 -7.03 12.71 -1.83
N PRO A 100 -6.43 13.52 -2.70
CA PRO A 100 -7.03 13.83 -3.99
C PRO A 100 -7.37 12.58 -4.80
N LEU A 101 -6.57 11.52 -4.72
CA LEU A 101 -6.82 10.25 -5.41
C LEU A 101 -8.12 9.57 -4.95
N THR A 102 -8.46 9.68 -3.67
CA THR A 102 -9.63 9.04 -3.05
C THR A 102 -10.84 9.94 -2.95
N ALA A 103 -10.78 11.19 -3.44
CA ALA A 103 -11.82 12.20 -3.28
C ALA A 103 -13.21 11.72 -3.75
N SER A 104 -13.27 10.96 -4.85
CA SER A 104 -14.52 10.39 -5.36
C SER A 104 -15.18 9.37 -4.41
N LEU A 105 -14.42 8.69 -3.58
CA LEU A 105 -14.93 7.79 -2.55
C LEU A 105 -15.45 8.58 -1.35
N PHE A 106 -14.72 9.63 -0.96
CA PHE A 106 -15.10 10.50 0.15
C PHE A 106 -16.33 11.37 -0.12
N SER A 107 -16.67 11.60 -1.39
CA SER A 107 -17.92 12.29 -1.76
C SER A 107 -19.18 11.41 -1.60
N ARG A 108 -19.02 10.13 -1.25
CA ARG A 108 -20.11 9.16 -1.09
C ARG A 108 -20.28 8.75 0.37
N PRO A 109 -21.24 9.34 1.13
CA PRO A 109 -21.39 9.10 2.58
C PRO A 109 -21.53 7.63 2.96
N THR A 110 -22.25 6.84 2.16
CA THR A 110 -22.43 5.39 2.40
C THR A 110 -21.11 4.62 2.29
N VAL A 111 -20.23 5.00 1.35
CA VAL A 111 -18.90 4.38 1.20
C VAL A 111 -18.01 4.76 2.37
N VAL A 112 -18.05 6.02 2.80
CA VAL A 112 -17.29 6.52 3.96
C VAL A 112 -17.70 5.77 5.22
N GLU A 113 -19.00 5.65 5.49
CA GLU A 113 -19.51 4.99 6.70
C GLU A 113 -19.17 3.49 6.69
N LEU A 114 -19.37 2.81 5.55
CA LEU A 114 -18.99 1.39 5.42
C LEU A 114 -17.48 1.21 5.63
N SER A 115 -16.67 2.06 5.03
CA SER A 115 -15.21 1.98 5.19
C SER A 115 -14.79 2.22 6.64
N ARG A 116 -15.42 3.16 7.35
CA ARG A 116 -15.14 3.40 8.78
C ARG A 116 -15.37 2.15 9.63
N ARG A 117 -16.40 1.37 9.35
CA ARG A 117 -16.68 0.11 10.09
C ARG A 117 -15.60 -0.95 9.89
N TYR A 118 -14.98 -0.99 8.70
CA TYR A 118 -13.86 -1.92 8.45
C TYR A 118 -12.57 -1.51 9.16
N HIS A 119 -12.38 -0.21 9.47
CA HIS A 119 -11.20 0.25 10.18
C HIS A 119 -11.44 0.18 11.69
N ALA A 120 -10.72 -0.70 12.40
CA ALA A 120 -10.93 -0.96 13.82
C ALA A 120 -10.84 0.31 14.70
N LEU A 121 -10.05 1.30 14.29
CA LEU A 121 -9.99 2.61 14.96
C LEU A 121 -11.22 3.50 14.72
N GLY A 122 -12.23 3.06 13.96
CA GLY A 122 -13.48 3.78 13.71
C GLY A 122 -13.33 5.08 12.93
N ARG A 123 -12.19 5.32 12.31
CA ARG A 123 -11.90 6.48 11.45
C ARG A 123 -11.16 6.10 10.19
N LEU A 124 -11.22 6.95 9.19
CA LEU A 124 -10.40 6.84 7.99
C LEU A 124 -9.04 7.52 8.18
N GLY A 125 -8.07 7.12 7.37
CA GLY A 125 -6.72 7.65 7.44
C GLY A 125 -6.63 9.10 6.94
N LYS A 126 -5.65 9.83 7.47
CA LYS A 126 -5.18 11.12 6.96
C LYS A 126 -3.82 10.94 6.30
N PRO A 127 -3.41 11.83 5.37
CA PRO A 127 -2.09 11.77 4.76
C PRO A 127 -0.95 11.71 5.79
N GLU A 128 -1.12 12.41 6.92
CA GLU A 128 -0.14 12.48 7.99
C GLU A 128 0.08 11.14 8.68
N ASP A 129 -0.96 10.31 8.82
CA ASP A 129 -0.86 8.94 9.38
C ASP A 129 0.13 8.10 8.55
N VAL A 130 0.04 8.23 7.22
CA VAL A 130 0.89 7.49 6.28
C VAL A 130 2.29 8.10 6.20
N ALA A 131 2.39 9.42 6.18
CA ALA A 131 3.65 10.13 6.08
C ALA A 131 4.57 9.85 7.27
N GLN A 132 4.03 9.78 8.50
CA GLN A 132 4.79 9.43 9.70
C GLN A 132 5.38 8.02 9.61
N ALA A 133 4.63 7.05 9.11
CA ALA A 133 5.12 5.68 8.92
C ALA A 133 6.24 5.61 7.85
N ILE A 134 6.10 6.38 6.77
CA ILE A 134 7.15 6.50 5.75
C ILE A 134 8.41 7.12 6.37
N ALA A 135 8.28 8.23 7.10
CA ALA A 135 9.40 8.90 7.74
C ALA A 135 10.13 7.95 8.70
N PHE A 136 9.39 7.21 9.55
CA PHE A 136 9.95 6.19 10.44
C PHE A 136 10.78 5.14 9.68
N LEU A 137 10.28 4.60 8.57
CA LEU A 137 10.99 3.58 7.80
C LEU A 137 12.19 4.15 7.02
N LEU A 138 12.16 5.43 6.68
CA LEU A 138 13.28 6.10 6.00
C LEU A 138 14.39 6.52 6.98
N ASP A 139 14.07 6.74 8.25
CA ASP A 139 14.99 7.22 9.26
C ASP A 139 16.20 6.26 9.41
N PRO A 140 17.44 6.75 9.47
CA PRO A 140 18.62 5.95 9.75
C PRO A 140 18.54 5.18 11.08
N ALA A 141 17.81 5.67 12.09
CA ALA A 141 17.56 4.95 13.33
C ALA A 141 16.81 3.63 13.13
N SER A 142 16.06 3.49 12.04
CA SER A 142 15.37 2.25 11.64
C SER A 142 16.28 1.28 10.88
N SER A 143 17.59 1.30 11.14
CA SER A 143 18.63 0.57 10.41
C SER A 143 18.47 -0.95 10.41
N TRP A 144 17.72 -1.52 11.35
CA TRP A 144 17.49 -2.97 11.47
C TRP A 144 16.15 -3.43 10.86
N ILE A 145 15.47 -2.56 10.09
CA ILE A 145 14.16 -2.83 9.49
C ILE A 145 14.28 -2.86 7.97
N THR A 146 14.15 -4.05 7.37
CA THR A 146 14.11 -4.24 5.91
C THR A 146 13.20 -5.41 5.52
N GLY A 147 12.64 -5.42 4.32
CA GLY A 147 11.75 -6.47 3.80
C GLY A 147 10.35 -6.47 4.45
N GLN A 148 10.03 -5.47 5.25
CA GLN A 148 8.78 -5.42 6.00
C GLN A 148 7.65 -4.78 5.21
N VAL A 149 6.42 -5.22 5.51
CA VAL A 149 5.19 -4.57 5.08
C VAL A 149 4.49 -4.04 6.33
N LEU A 150 4.45 -2.73 6.46
CA LEU A 150 3.81 -2.06 7.58
C LEU A 150 2.41 -1.61 7.18
N ALA A 151 1.37 -2.24 7.75
CA ALA A 151 0.00 -1.79 7.59
C ALA A 151 -0.21 -0.47 8.34
N VAL A 152 -0.77 0.53 7.64
CA VAL A 152 -1.15 1.84 8.18
C VAL A 152 -2.61 2.06 7.84
N ASP A 153 -3.46 1.25 8.42
CA ASP A 153 -4.83 1.01 7.96
C ASP A 153 -5.88 1.02 9.09
N GLY A 154 -5.51 1.50 10.27
CA GLY A 154 -6.42 1.54 11.41
C GLY A 154 -6.94 0.17 11.85
N GLY A 155 -6.20 -0.91 11.55
CA GLY A 155 -6.53 -2.28 11.93
C GLY A 155 -7.38 -3.03 10.90
N LEU A 156 -7.66 -2.45 9.72
CA LEU A 156 -8.49 -3.08 8.69
C LEU A 156 -7.99 -4.46 8.28
N SER A 157 -6.69 -4.62 8.06
CA SER A 157 -6.13 -5.87 7.54
C SER A 157 -5.80 -6.91 8.60
N SER A 158 -5.86 -6.55 9.89
CA SER A 158 -5.34 -7.41 10.97
C SER A 158 -6.32 -7.66 12.12
N LEU A 159 -7.39 -6.87 12.23
CA LEU A 159 -8.33 -6.97 13.35
C LEU A 159 -9.75 -7.22 12.85
N THR A 160 -10.49 -8.04 13.60
CA THR A 160 -11.92 -8.17 13.43
C THR A 160 -12.61 -7.39 14.54
N VAL A 161 -13.40 -6.40 14.17
CA VAL A 161 -14.22 -5.64 15.13
C VAL A 161 -15.60 -6.25 15.15
N LEU A 162 -16.01 -6.73 16.31
CA LEU A 162 -17.40 -7.15 16.54
C LEU A 162 -18.22 -5.88 16.81
N GLU A 163 -19.30 -5.68 16.06
CA GLU A 163 -20.27 -4.65 16.43
C GLU A 163 -20.83 -5.04 17.80
N SER A 164 -20.68 -4.18 18.80
CA SER A 164 -21.35 -4.37 20.08
C SER A 164 -22.85 -4.40 19.79
N ALA A 165 -23.53 -5.47 20.19
CA ALA A 165 -24.99 -5.48 20.21
C ALA A 165 -25.43 -4.26 21.03
N ALA A 166 -26.07 -3.29 20.36
CA ALA A 166 -26.64 -2.12 21.00
C ALA A 166 -27.86 -2.50 21.82
#